data_5352253f3b783df082e803d7f82b14d6
#
_entry.id   5352253f3b783df082e803d7f82b14d6
#
_cell.length_a   1.000
_cell.length_b   1.000
_cell.length_c   1.000
_cell.angle_alpha   90.00
_cell.angle_beta   90.00
_cell.angle_gamma   90.00
#
_symmetry.space_group_name_H-M   'P 1'
#
loop_
_entity.id
_entity.type
_entity.pdbx_description
1 polymer ?
#
loop_
_entity_poly.entity_id
_entity_poly.type
_entity_poly.pdbx_seq_one_letter_code
_entity_poly.pdbx_strand_id
1 'polypeptide(L)' 'MIPENVTQIEDYAFSNCAGLKQIVLEQKDPSKCIVGQHLLDGTGAEILVPQMSVDSYKRNYFWSVYAGRIGE' A
#
# COMPACT_ATOMS: atom_id res chain seq x y z
N MET A 1 10.13 -3.66 1.54
CA MET A 1 10.16 -2.31 0.95
C MET A 1 9.83 -2.39 -0.53
N ILE A 2 8.97 -1.51 -0.99
CA ILE A 2 8.56 -1.46 -2.40
C ILE A 2 9.17 -0.22 -3.04
N PRO A 3 10.12 -0.39 -3.97
CA PRO A 3 10.82 0.73 -4.60
C PRO A 3 9.89 1.61 -5.45
N GLU A 4 10.32 2.84 -5.68
CA GLU A 4 9.50 3.80 -6.43
C GLU A 4 9.33 3.47 -7.91
N ASN A 5 10.12 2.56 -8.46
CA ASN A 5 9.97 2.14 -9.85
C ASN A 5 8.94 1.02 -10.06
N VAL A 6 8.35 0.52 -8.99
CA VAL A 6 7.27 -0.47 -9.09
C VAL A 6 6.01 0.26 -9.50
N THR A 7 5.36 -0.18 -10.57
CA THR A 7 4.18 0.48 -11.12
C THR A 7 2.88 -0.22 -10.83
N GLN A 8 2.93 -1.47 -10.37
CA GLN A 8 1.73 -2.24 -10.10
C GLN A 8 1.97 -3.29 -9.03
N ILE A 9 0.98 -3.46 -8.16
CA ILE A 9 0.97 -4.52 -7.16
C ILE A 9 -0.30 -5.33 -7.43
N GLU A 10 -0.12 -6.62 -7.68
CA GLU A 10 -1.21 -7.50 -8.10
C GLU A 10 -2.21 -7.78 -6.98
N ASP A 11 -3.40 -8.28 -7.36
CA ASP A 11 -4.39 -8.74 -6.40
C ASP A 11 -3.78 -9.83 -5.52
N TYR A 12 -4.12 -9.81 -4.23
CA TYR A 12 -3.69 -10.80 -3.25
C TYR A 12 -2.17 -10.89 -3.05
N ALA A 13 -1.41 -9.88 -3.51
CA ALA A 13 0.05 -9.96 -3.51
C ALA A 13 0.65 -10.31 -2.14
N PHE A 14 0.07 -9.80 -1.07
CA PHE A 14 0.54 -10.06 0.29
C PHE A 14 -0.51 -10.74 1.15
N SER A 15 -1.55 -11.30 0.55
CA SER A 15 -2.60 -11.93 1.32
C SER A 15 -2.06 -13.16 2.08
N ASN A 16 -2.57 -13.37 3.28
CA ASN A 16 -2.20 -14.50 4.13
C ASN A 16 -0.71 -14.57 4.50
N CYS A 17 0.00 -13.45 4.38
CA CYS A 17 1.39 -13.36 4.85
C CYS A 17 1.38 -13.17 6.36
N ALA A 18 1.28 -14.25 7.11
CA ALA A 18 1.00 -14.20 8.55
C ALA A 18 2.03 -13.42 9.37
N GLY A 19 3.27 -13.39 8.94
CA GLY A 19 4.32 -12.67 9.66
C GLY A 19 4.50 -11.23 9.21
N LEU A 20 3.73 -10.78 8.24
CA LEU A 20 3.89 -9.44 7.71
C LEU A 20 3.31 -8.40 8.67
N LYS A 21 4.10 -7.41 9.04
CA LYS A 21 3.67 -6.36 9.96
C LYS A 21 3.49 -5.03 9.26
N GLN A 22 4.22 -4.78 8.18
CA GLN A 22 4.12 -3.53 7.44
C GLN A 22 4.68 -3.67 6.04
N ILE A 23 4.18 -2.83 5.14
CA ILE A 23 4.69 -2.65 3.78
C ILE A 23 5.18 -1.21 3.70
N VAL A 24 6.41 -1.01 3.25
CA VAL A 24 6.97 0.34 3.11
C VAL A 24 7.05 0.69 1.64
N LEU A 25 6.38 1.76 1.25
CA LEU A 25 6.37 2.24 -0.13
C LEU A 25 7.28 3.46 -0.27
N GLU A 26 8.11 3.47 -1.31
CA GLU A 26 8.97 4.61 -1.58
C GLU A 26 8.34 5.60 -2.57
N GLN A 27 7.27 5.20 -3.26
CA GLN A 27 6.62 6.06 -4.24
C GLN A 27 5.82 7.16 -3.55
N LYS A 28 6.11 8.41 -3.88
CA LYS A 28 5.43 9.56 -3.30
C LYS A 28 4.09 9.85 -3.96
N ASP A 29 3.89 9.38 -5.19
CA ASP A 29 2.68 9.64 -5.97
C ASP A 29 1.90 8.35 -6.15
N PRO A 30 0.76 8.18 -5.45
CA PRO A 30 0.00 6.93 -5.53
C PRO A 30 -0.55 6.64 -6.93
N SER A 31 -0.66 7.65 -7.79
CA SER A 31 -1.15 7.43 -9.16
C SER A 31 -0.14 6.68 -10.02
N LYS A 32 1.11 6.59 -9.58
CA LYS A 32 2.16 5.90 -10.32
C LYS A 32 2.33 4.43 -9.92
N CYS A 33 1.60 3.98 -8.92
CA CYS A 33 1.65 2.58 -8.50
C CYS A 33 0.22 2.11 -8.23
N ILE A 34 -0.31 1.30 -9.12
CA ILE A 34 -1.66 0.77 -8.99
C ILE A 34 -1.63 -0.44 -8.07
N VAL A 35 -2.54 -0.49 -7.12
CA VAL A 35 -2.64 -1.62 -6.20
C VAL A 35 -3.90 -2.42 -6.49
N GLY A 36 -3.79 -3.75 -6.43
CA GLY A 36 -4.91 -4.65 -6.64
C GLY A 36 -5.80 -4.76 -5.40
N GLN A 37 -6.80 -5.63 -5.49
CA GLN A 37 -7.75 -5.87 -4.41
C GLN A 37 -7.24 -6.98 -3.49
N HIS A 38 -7.72 -6.98 -2.25
CA HIS A 38 -7.39 -8.02 -1.27
C HIS A 38 -5.90 -8.14 -1.00
N LEU A 39 -5.19 -7.01 -1.11
CA LEU A 39 -3.74 -6.98 -0.95
C LEU A 39 -3.27 -7.56 0.38
N LEU A 40 -3.98 -7.24 1.45
CA LEU A 40 -3.58 -7.57 2.82
C LEU A 40 -4.57 -8.51 3.51
N ASP A 41 -5.38 -9.24 2.75
CA ASP A 41 -6.33 -10.17 3.34
C ASP A 41 -5.59 -11.21 4.19
N GLY A 42 -6.08 -11.42 5.40
CA GLY A 42 -5.46 -12.36 6.31
C GLY A 42 -4.26 -11.83 7.07
N THR A 43 -3.96 -10.52 6.93
CA THR A 43 -2.88 -9.88 7.69
C THR A 43 -3.38 -8.64 8.40
N GLY A 44 -2.65 -8.24 9.45
CA GLY A 44 -2.89 -6.95 10.10
C GLY A 44 -1.86 -5.90 9.72
N ALA A 45 -1.18 -6.08 8.60
CA ALA A 45 -0.08 -5.21 8.20
C ALA A 45 -0.51 -3.77 7.94
N GLU A 46 0.39 -2.84 8.24
CA GLU A 46 0.21 -1.43 7.94
C GLU A 46 0.93 -1.10 6.63
N ILE A 47 0.47 -0.03 5.97
CA ILE A 47 1.08 0.50 4.76
C ILE A 47 1.74 1.82 5.12
N LEU A 48 3.07 1.87 5.01
CA LEU A 48 3.83 3.08 5.32
C LEU A 48 4.24 3.74 4.01
N VAL A 49 3.93 5.02 3.89
CA VAL A 49 4.21 5.81 2.68
C VAL A 49 5.12 6.98 3.03
N PRO A 50 5.74 7.64 2.05
CA PRO A 50 6.61 8.76 2.33
C PRO A 50 5.88 9.87 3.08
N GLN A 51 6.63 10.60 3.92
CA GLN A 51 6.11 11.74 4.63
C GLN A 51 5.46 12.70 3.64
N MET A 52 4.31 13.25 4.01
CA MET A 52 3.51 14.16 3.19
C MET A 52 2.76 13.50 2.04
N SER A 53 2.82 12.17 1.92
CA SER A 53 2.07 11.45 0.91
C SER A 53 0.85 10.72 1.47
N VAL A 54 0.67 10.72 2.78
CA VAL A 54 -0.42 9.99 3.44
C VAL A 54 -1.78 10.38 2.88
N ASP A 55 -2.07 11.68 2.83
CA ASP A 55 -3.36 12.14 2.33
C ASP A 55 -3.59 11.78 0.87
N SER A 56 -2.54 11.90 0.05
CA SER A 56 -2.64 11.55 -1.37
C SER A 56 -2.97 10.08 -1.55
N TYR A 57 -2.35 9.21 -0.77
CA TYR A 57 -2.65 7.77 -0.83
C TYR A 57 -4.08 7.48 -0.35
N LYS A 58 -4.51 8.13 0.73
CA LYS A 58 -5.85 7.90 1.26
C LYS A 58 -6.95 8.37 0.33
N ARG A 59 -6.66 9.33 -0.55
CA ARG A 59 -7.63 9.86 -1.50
C ARG A 59 -7.59 9.16 -2.85
N ASN A 60 -6.55 8.38 -3.12
CA ASN A 60 -6.40 7.69 -4.39
C ASN A 60 -7.47 6.61 -4.55
N TYR A 61 -8.02 6.48 -5.75
CA TYR A 61 -9.10 5.53 -6.02
C TYR A 61 -8.74 4.10 -5.58
N PHE A 62 -7.54 3.64 -5.93
CA PHE A 62 -7.13 2.27 -5.61
C PHE A 62 -6.68 2.11 -4.17
N TRP A 63 -5.91 3.09 -3.66
CA TRP A 63 -5.33 2.99 -2.33
C TRP A 63 -6.32 3.32 -1.22
N SER A 64 -7.42 4.02 -1.54
CA SER A 64 -8.39 4.45 -0.53
C SER A 64 -9.04 3.28 0.21
N VAL A 65 -9.12 2.11 -0.42
CA VAL A 65 -9.71 0.95 0.25
C VAL A 65 -8.85 0.49 1.43
N TYR A 66 -7.60 0.93 1.50
CA TYR A 66 -6.69 0.61 2.59
C TYR A 66 -6.43 1.81 3.50
N ALA A 67 -7.24 2.86 3.40
CA ALA A 67 -6.98 4.12 4.09
C ALA A 67 -6.74 3.95 5.59
N GLY A 68 -7.47 3.04 6.22
CA GLY A 68 -7.32 2.80 7.64
C GLY A 68 -5.99 2.19 8.05
N ARG A 69 -5.20 1.72 7.09
CA ARG A 69 -3.90 1.09 7.34
C ARG A 69 -2.73 1.93 6.83
N ILE A 70 -3.01 3.07 6.21
CA ILE A 70 -1.97 3.92 5.63
C ILE A 70 -1.45 4.91 6.65
N GLY A 71 -0.13 4.98 6.78
CA GLY A 71 0.54 5.92 7.66
C GLY A 71 1.95 6.21 7.15
N GLU A 72 2.75 6.88 7.94
CA GLU A 72 4.14 7.18 7.60
C GLU A 72 5.13 6.69 8.63
#